data_70bf967a3959a65ab6ac0fb05227f659
#
_entry.id   70bf967a3959a65ab6ac0fb05227f659
#
_cell.length_a   1.000
_cell.length_b   1.000
_cell.length_c   1.000
_cell.angle_alpha   90.00
_cell.angle_beta   90.00
_cell.angle_gamma   90.00
#
_symmetry.space_group_name_H-M   'P 1'
#
loop_
_entity.id
_entity.type
_entity.pdbx_description
1 polymer ?
#
loop_
_entity_poly.entity_id
_entity_poly.type
_entity_poly.pdbx_seq_one_letter_code
_entity_poly.pdbx_strand_id
1 'polypeptide(L)'
;MKRDPGFYDFLPYQDRPPIRWPNGAQLAFWVAPNIEFYELEPPPNPKRTPWPRPIPDVQAYSYRDYGNRVGVWRMMEAMDRCGVRGSVSLNVALCEHHPEIIAACVERGWEFYSHGTYNTRYVFDMTPDQERELIRDSIDTIKKHTGQKLDGWLSPALSYTDQTLNLVAEAGLTYVCDLFHDDQPGPVKVPHGRLVSMPYSLEMNDAIAFSVNWVTPHRYGEMIKRQFDRLYAEGEQSGTVMCIPLHPYLIGQPYRMKAFEEALAYITGHDKVWLATGREIAQHFLDHDYSAFEQASVAVGDAP
;
A
#
# COMPACT_ATOMS: atom_id res chain seq x y z
N MET A 1 -23.71 -16.10 15.70
CA MET A 1 -22.38 -16.02 15.02
C MET A 1 -22.18 -14.56 14.67
N LYS A 2 -21.04 -13.95 15.00
CA LYS A 2 -20.80 -12.55 14.61
C LYS A 2 -20.75 -12.48 13.08
N ARG A 3 -21.48 -11.54 12.47
CA ARG A 3 -21.52 -11.35 11.01
C ARG A 3 -20.31 -10.56 10.46
N ASP A 4 -19.63 -9.80 11.32
CA ASP A 4 -18.46 -9.02 10.95
C ASP A 4 -17.21 -9.44 11.76
N PRO A 5 -16.00 -9.19 11.27
CA PRO A 5 -14.75 -9.53 11.95
C PRO A 5 -14.43 -8.59 13.13
N GLY A 6 -15.17 -7.50 13.33
CA GLY A 6 -14.91 -6.47 14.33
C GLY A 6 -14.01 -5.32 13.84
N PHE A 7 -13.44 -5.39 12.64
CA PHE A 7 -12.58 -4.36 12.06
C PHE A 7 -13.31 -3.43 11.09
N TYR A 8 -14.35 -3.92 10.43
CA TYR A 8 -15.20 -3.19 9.49
C TYR A 8 -16.57 -3.86 9.42
N ASP A 9 -17.59 -3.12 8.96
CA ASP A 9 -18.92 -3.66 8.69
C ASP A 9 -18.98 -4.31 7.31
N PHE A 10 -19.77 -5.35 7.17
CA PHE A 10 -20.10 -5.88 5.87
C PHE A 10 -21.16 -5.01 5.21
N LEU A 11 -20.76 -4.24 4.20
CA LEU A 11 -21.66 -3.46 3.35
C LEU A 11 -21.68 -4.06 1.95
N PRO A 12 -22.81 -4.71 1.53
CA PRO A 12 -22.93 -5.29 0.20
C PRO A 12 -22.68 -4.26 -0.90
N TYR A 13 -22.03 -4.69 -1.98
CA TYR A 13 -21.67 -3.80 -3.08
C TYR A 13 -22.87 -3.03 -3.65
N GLN A 14 -24.05 -3.68 -3.74
CA GLN A 14 -25.28 -3.11 -4.28
C GLN A 14 -25.90 -2.03 -3.40
N ASP A 15 -25.58 -2.03 -2.11
CA ASP A 15 -26.17 -1.12 -1.10
C ASP A 15 -25.27 0.07 -0.78
N ARG A 16 -24.14 0.19 -1.48
CA ARG A 16 -23.14 1.24 -1.26
C ARG A 16 -23.57 2.57 -1.87
N PRO A 17 -23.31 3.69 -1.17
CA PRO A 17 -23.36 4.99 -1.79
C PRO A 17 -22.36 5.08 -2.96
N PRO A 18 -22.72 5.72 -4.08
CA PRO A 18 -21.82 5.84 -5.22
C PRO A 18 -20.70 6.83 -4.93
N ILE A 19 -19.45 6.38 -5.08
CA ILE A 19 -18.26 7.25 -5.01
C ILE A 19 -18.14 8.05 -6.32
N ARG A 20 -17.71 9.31 -6.20
CA ARG A 20 -17.46 10.21 -7.34
C ARG A 20 -16.09 10.84 -7.22
N TRP A 21 -15.14 10.36 -8.02
CA TRP A 21 -13.78 10.88 -8.04
C TRP A 21 -13.70 12.27 -8.68
N PRO A 22 -12.64 13.05 -8.39
CA PRO A 22 -12.41 14.37 -8.99
C PRO A 22 -12.45 14.34 -10.51
N ASN A 23 -12.91 15.43 -11.11
CA ASN A 23 -12.96 15.63 -12.56
C ASN A 23 -13.78 14.56 -13.34
N GLY A 24 -14.70 13.88 -12.67
CA GLY A 24 -15.50 12.81 -13.28
C GLY A 24 -14.71 11.55 -13.61
N ALA A 25 -13.60 11.33 -12.92
CA ALA A 25 -12.83 10.10 -13.07
C ALA A 25 -13.65 8.89 -12.63
N GLN A 26 -13.47 7.79 -13.33
CA GLN A 26 -14.10 6.51 -13.06
C GLN A 26 -13.24 5.66 -12.12
N LEU A 27 -11.93 5.80 -12.25
CA LEU A 27 -10.96 5.01 -11.50
C LEU A 27 -9.89 5.91 -10.88
N ALA A 28 -9.64 5.75 -9.59
CA ALA A 28 -8.46 6.28 -8.93
C ALA A 28 -7.33 5.26 -9.02
N PHE A 29 -6.24 5.62 -9.69
CA PHE A 29 -5.08 4.77 -9.90
C PHE A 29 -3.90 5.24 -9.08
N TRP A 30 -3.29 4.33 -8.34
CA TRP A 30 -2.08 4.60 -7.59
C TRP A 30 -1.09 3.45 -7.63
N VAL A 31 0.18 3.78 -7.49
CA VAL A 31 1.27 2.81 -7.42
C VAL A 31 1.90 2.89 -6.04
N ALA A 32 2.10 1.74 -5.42
CA ALA A 32 2.66 1.59 -4.09
C ALA A 32 4.06 0.94 -4.14
N PRO A 33 5.14 1.72 -4.35
CA PRO A 33 6.49 1.19 -4.23
C PRO A 33 6.78 0.79 -2.79
N ASN A 34 7.05 -0.49 -2.54
CA ASN A 34 7.56 -0.99 -1.27
C ASN A 34 9.08 -0.84 -1.30
N ILE A 35 9.57 0.26 -0.74
CA ILE A 35 11.01 0.52 -0.62
C ILE A 35 11.45 0.05 0.75
N GLU A 36 12.03 -1.14 0.76
CA GLU A 36 12.26 -1.92 1.96
C GLU A 36 13.74 -2.05 2.29
N PHE A 37 14.04 -2.16 3.59
CA PHE A 37 15.35 -2.50 4.09
C PHE A 37 15.31 -3.81 4.87
N TYR A 38 16.16 -4.75 4.47
CA TYR A 38 16.35 -6.03 5.13
C TYR A 38 17.69 -6.02 5.83
N GLU A 39 17.71 -6.39 7.11
CA GLU A 39 18.95 -6.47 7.88
C GLU A 39 19.79 -7.67 7.42
N LEU A 40 21.11 -7.49 7.34
CA LEU A 40 22.06 -8.58 7.06
C LEU A 40 22.07 -9.61 8.19
N GLU A 41 21.94 -9.13 9.41
CA GLU A 41 21.86 -9.90 10.65
C GLU A 41 20.54 -9.61 11.36
N PRO A 42 19.40 -10.09 10.81
CA PRO A 42 18.11 -9.81 11.40
C PRO A 42 17.96 -10.51 12.76
N PRO A 43 17.17 -9.93 13.67
CA PRO A 43 16.88 -10.57 14.95
C PRO A 43 16.24 -11.95 14.71
N PRO A 44 16.45 -12.91 15.62
CA PRO A 44 15.79 -14.21 15.55
C PRO A 44 14.27 -14.06 15.48
N ASN A 45 13.64 -14.70 14.50
CA ASN A 45 12.20 -14.73 14.38
C ASN A 45 11.72 -16.12 13.93
N PRO A 46 11.05 -16.89 14.81
CA PRO A 46 10.58 -18.25 14.49
C PRO A 46 9.49 -18.28 13.42
N LYS A 47 8.79 -17.16 13.17
CA LYS A 47 7.73 -17.03 12.15
C LYS A 47 8.29 -16.64 10.78
N ARG A 48 9.58 -16.45 10.66
CA ARG A 48 10.26 -16.02 9.45
C ARG A 48 10.57 -17.21 8.56
N THR A 49 9.87 -17.33 7.50
CA THR A 49 10.00 -18.28 6.39
C THR A 49 10.29 -19.75 6.75
N PRO A 50 9.77 -20.72 5.99
CA PRO A 50 10.03 -22.16 6.22
C PRO A 50 11.50 -22.57 5.98
N TRP A 51 12.34 -21.65 5.50
CA TRP A 51 13.75 -21.89 5.18
C TRP A 51 14.62 -21.04 6.09
N PRO A 52 14.93 -21.50 7.33
CA PRO A 52 15.87 -20.80 8.19
C PRO A 52 17.23 -20.78 7.50
N ARG A 53 17.73 -19.58 7.27
CA ARG A 53 19.05 -19.38 6.67
C ARG A 53 20.04 -19.02 7.76
N PRO A 54 21.34 -19.36 7.58
CA PRO A 54 22.38 -18.95 8.53
C PRO A 54 22.50 -17.41 8.55
N ILE A 55 22.87 -16.89 9.70
CA ILE A 55 23.22 -15.48 9.88
C ILE A 55 24.75 -15.36 9.74
N PRO A 56 25.26 -14.40 8.93
CA PRO A 56 24.54 -13.38 8.15
C PRO A 56 23.83 -13.96 6.92
N ASP A 57 22.60 -13.47 6.64
CA ASP A 57 21.85 -13.89 5.43
C ASP A 57 22.22 -13.03 4.22
N VAL A 58 23.42 -13.29 3.69
CA VAL A 58 24.00 -12.53 2.57
C VAL A 58 23.12 -12.58 1.31
N GLN A 59 22.50 -13.73 1.01
CA GLN A 59 21.67 -13.86 -0.17
C GLN A 59 20.39 -13.05 -0.05
N ALA A 60 19.66 -13.15 1.08
CA ALA A 60 18.43 -12.41 1.25
C ALA A 60 18.67 -10.91 1.27
N TYR A 61 19.73 -10.49 1.95
CA TYR A 61 20.16 -9.10 1.97
C TYR A 61 20.51 -8.58 0.57
N SER A 62 21.48 -9.20 -0.11
CA SER A 62 22.00 -8.71 -1.39
C SER A 62 20.95 -8.74 -2.52
N TYR A 63 20.07 -9.74 -2.52
CA TYR A 63 19.00 -9.84 -3.51
C TYR A 63 18.00 -8.66 -3.38
N ARG A 64 17.70 -8.25 -2.14
CA ARG A 64 16.81 -7.12 -1.89
C ARG A 64 17.51 -5.77 -2.04
N ASP A 65 18.78 -5.70 -1.63
CA ASP A 65 19.63 -4.50 -1.81
C ASP A 65 19.81 -4.12 -3.28
N TYR A 66 19.72 -5.09 -4.21
CA TYR A 66 19.61 -4.80 -5.64
C TYR A 66 18.49 -3.81 -5.97
N GLY A 67 17.37 -3.90 -5.25
CA GLY A 67 16.25 -2.95 -5.38
C GLY A 67 16.68 -1.54 -5.05
N ASN A 68 17.34 -1.34 -3.91
CA ASN A 68 17.81 -0.05 -3.45
C ASN A 68 18.96 0.52 -4.30
N ARG A 69 19.82 -0.36 -4.85
CA ARG A 69 20.97 0.05 -5.66
C ARG A 69 20.63 0.40 -7.11
N VAL A 70 19.73 -0.37 -7.72
CA VAL A 70 19.48 -0.30 -9.17
C VAL A 70 18.00 -0.27 -9.51
N GLY A 71 17.20 -1.16 -8.90
CA GLY A 71 15.82 -1.39 -9.31
C GLY A 71 14.91 -0.19 -9.09
N VAL A 72 15.11 0.55 -7.99
CA VAL A 72 14.31 1.74 -7.65
C VAL A 72 14.43 2.84 -8.71
N TRP A 73 15.62 3.04 -9.25
CA TRP A 73 15.87 4.06 -10.27
C TRP A 73 15.16 3.75 -11.59
N ARG A 74 15.20 2.49 -12.03
CA ARG A 74 14.45 2.05 -13.22
C ARG A 74 12.95 2.18 -13.04
N MET A 75 12.45 1.82 -11.85
CA MET A 75 11.04 1.97 -11.52
C MET A 75 10.62 3.44 -11.54
N MET A 76 11.40 4.34 -10.93
CA MET A 76 11.17 5.78 -10.96
C MET A 76 11.11 6.31 -12.40
N GLU A 77 12.09 5.95 -13.25
CA GLU A 77 12.10 6.36 -14.67
C GLU A 77 10.87 5.91 -15.44
N ALA A 78 10.39 4.68 -15.19
CA ALA A 78 9.17 4.18 -15.83
C ALA A 78 7.93 4.95 -15.38
N MET A 79 7.82 5.26 -14.09
CA MET A 79 6.72 6.03 -13.52
C MET A 79 6.77 7.50 -14.00
N ASP A 80 7.94 8.11 -14.04
CA ASP A 80 8.15 9.48 -14.54
C ASP A 80 7.66 9.64 -15.98
N ARG A 81 7.96 8.67 -16.87
CA ARG A 81 7.50 8.68 -18.28
C ARG A 81 5.98 8.68 -18.43
N CYS A 82 5.28 8.14 -17.45
CA CYS A 82 3.82 8.05 -17.44
C CYS A 82 3.15 9.10 -16.53
N GLY A 83 3.93 10.00 -15.91
CA GLY A 83 3.41 11.02 -14.99
C GLY A 83 2.80 10.45 -13.71
N VAL A 84 3.19 9.23 -13.31
CA VAL A 84 2.67 8.54 -12.12
C VAL A 84 3.55 8.86 -10.92
N ARG A 85 2.93 9.40 -9.86
CA ARG A 85 3.58 9.57 -8.55
C ARG A 85 3.43 8.30 -7.72
N GLY A 86 4.46 7.96 -6.94
CA GLY A 86 4.40 6.85 -6.00
C GLY A 86 3.84 7.26 -4.64
N SER A 87 3.11 6.34 -4.00
CA SER A 87 2.91 6.34 -2.56
C SER A 87 3.81 5.27 -1.98
N VAL A 88 4.91 5.70 -1.37
CA VAL A 88 5.98 4.80 -0.94
C VAL A 88 5.62 4.12 0.38
N SER A 89 5.48 2.80 0.33
CA SER A 89 5.50 1.93 1.52
C SER A 89 6.94 1.85 2.00
N LEU A 90 7.27 2.61 3.05
CA LEU A 90 8.65 2.84 3.46
C LEU A 90 9.01 2.12 4.75
N ASN A 91 10.04 1.28 4.72
CA ASN A 91 10.77 1.00 5.95
C ASN A 91 11.58 2.24 6.33
N VAL A 92 11.24 2.88 7.44
CA VAL A 92 11.78 4.21 7.77
C VAL A 92 13.29 4.23 8.01
N ALA A 93 13.91 3.09 8.28
CA ALA A 93 15.37 2.95 8.36
C ALA A 93 16.08 3.38 7.05
N LEU A 94 15.39 3.32 5.90
CA LEU A 94 15.95 3.80 4.63
C LEU A 94 16.30 5.30 4.66
N CYS A 95 15.62 6.08 5.48
CA CYS A 95 15.94 7.50 5.63
C CYS A 95 17.39 7.74 6.07
N GLU A 96 17.95 6.81 6.81
CA GLU A 96 19.35 6.90 7.28
C GLU A 96 20.30 6.06 6.42
N HIS A 97 19.84 4.89 5.92
CA HIS A 97 20.67 4.00 5.11
C HIS A 97 20.86 4.48 3.67
N HIS A 98 19.80 5.04 3.06
CA HIS A 98 19.79 5.46 1.65
C HIS A 98 19.06 6.80 1.46
N PRO A 99 19.57 7.90 2.05
CA PRO A 99 18.92 9.21 1.99
C PRO A 99 18.75 9.74 0.55
N GLU A 100 19.58 9.28 -0.39
CA GLU A 100 19.49 9.64 -1.81
C GLU A 100 18.19 9.15 -2.45
N ILE A 101 17.71 7.97 -2.07
CA ILE A 101 16.43 7.42 -2.55
C ILE A 101 15.28 8.28 -2.02
N ILE A 102 15.34 8.65 -0.73
CA ILE A 102 14.32 9.49 -0.10
C ILE A 102 14.27 10.86 -0.78
N ALA A 103 15.43 11.48 -1.00
CA ALA A 103 15.52 12.76 -1.70
C ALA A 103 14.92 12.69 -3.11
N ALA A 104 15.21 11.62 -3.86
CA ALA A 104 14.68 11.41 -5.21
C ALA A 104 13.14 11.22 -5.22
N CYS A 105 12.57 10.57 -4.20
CA CYS A 105 11.13 10.47 -4.04
C CYS A 105 10.49 11.82 -3.69
N VAL A 106 11.11 12.58 -2.78
CA VAL A 106 10.63 13.93 -2.39
C VAL A 106 10.64 14.88 -3.60
N GLU A 107 11.71 14.88 -4.40
CA GLU A 107 11.82 15.69 -5.61
C GLU A 107 10.71 15.41 -6.63
N ARG A 108 10.23 14.16 -6.71
CA ARG A 108 9.11 13.74 -7.55
C ARG A 108 7.74 14.02 -6.97
N GLY A 109 7.66 14.59 -5.77
CA GLY A 109 6.41 14.81 -5.06
C GLY A 109 5.70 13.52 -4.66
N TRP A 110 6.46 12.44 -4.44
CA TRP A 110 5.90 11.17 -3.98
C TRP A 110 5.49 11.25 -2.52
N GLU A 111 4.42 10.56 -2.19
CA GLU A 111 3.96 10.37 -0.82
C GLU A 111 4.78 9.28 -0.12
N PHE A 112 4.85 9.36 1.22
CA PHE A 112 5.34 8.28 2.07
C PHE A 112 4.27 7.84 3.06
N TYR A 113 4.12 6.52 3.19
CA TYR A 113 3.42 5.89 4.31
C TYR A 113 4.32 4.83 4.95
N SER A 114 4.10 4.53 6.24
CA SER A 114 5.01 3.68 6.98
C SER A 114 4.82 2.20 6.66
N HIS A 115 5.94 1.48 6.57
CA HIS A 115 6.03 0.02 6.55
C HIS A 115 6.91 -0.49 7.72
N GLY A 116 6.83 0.21 8.87
CA GLY A 116 7.67 -0.05 10.02
C GLY A 116 9.14 0.34 9.82
N THR A 117 10.01 -0.07 10.75
CA THR A 117 11.43 0.32 10.73
C THR A 117 12.23 -0.49 9.72
N TYR A 118 12.16 -1.81 9.81
CA TYR A 118 12.82 -2.78 8.92
C TYR A 118 11.84 -3.86 8.51
N ASN A 119 11.94 -4.38 7.29
CA ASN A 119 11.05 -5.47 6.86
C ASN A 119 11.37 -6.83 7.51
N THR A 120 12.43 -6.87 8.28
CA THR A 120 12.85 -8.02 9.08
C THR A 120 12.33 -8.00 10.50
N ARG A 121 11.68 -6.91 10.94
CA ARG A 121 11.13 -6.74 12.29
C ARG A 121 9.61 -6.73 12.23
N TYR A 122 9.03 -7.84 12.65
CA TYR A 122 7.58 -8.06 12.62
C TYR A 122 6.90 -7.48 13.86
N VAL A 123 5.63 -7.08 13.68
CA VAL A 123 4.79 -6.55 14.75
C VAL A 123 4.21 -7.66 15.63
N PHE A 124 4.19 -8.89 15.16
CA PHE A 124 3.71 -10.03 15.96
C PHE A 124 4.31 -10.05 17.37
N ASP A 125 3.45 -10.27 18.35
CA ASP A 125 3.82 -10.36 19.77
C ASP A 125 4.35 -9.06 20.40
N MET A 126 4.27 -7.91 19.72
CA MET A 126 4.51 -6.60 20.32
C MET A 126 3.42 -6.27 21.35
N THR A 127 3.83 -5.61 22.44
CA THR A 127 2.87 -4.98 23.35
C THR A 127 2.33 -3.69 22.72
N PRO A 128 1.14 -3.21 23.13
CA PRO A 128 0.61 -1.94 22.64
C PRO A 128 1.57 -0.76 22.76
N ASP A 129 2.39 -0.72 23.83
CA ASP A 129 3.37 0.36 24.01
C ASP A 129 4.54 0.27 23.01
N GLN A 130 4.98 -0.94 22.67
CA GLN A 130 6.00 -1.15 21.65
C GLN A 130 5.49 -0.76 20.25
N GLU A 131 4.22 -1.07 19.93
CA GLU A 131 3.62 -0.62 18.67
C GLU A 131 3.44 0.91 18.63
N ARG A 132 3.00 1.56 19.72
CA ARG A 132 2.94 3.02 19.81
C ARG A 132 4.30 3.66 19.57
N GLU A 133 5.35 3.09 20.13
CA GLU A 133 6.72 3.56 19.91
C GLU A 133 7.14 3.42 18.47
N LEU A 134 6.86 2.27 17.82
CA LEU A 134 7.11 2.03 16.40
C LEU A 134 6.37 3.03 15.50
N ILE A 135 5.10 3.29 15.77
CA ILE A 135 4.28 4.23 15.01
C ILE A 135 4.82 5.66 15.18
N ARG A 136 5.15 6.07 16.43
CA ARG A 136 5.71 7.39 16.72
C ARG A 136 7.06 7.58 16.05
N ASP A 137 7.97 6.60 16.15
CA ASP A 137 9.25 6.63 15.45
C ASP A 137 9.10 6.80 13.95
N SER A 138 8.12 6.12 13.34
CA SER A 138 7.80 6.27 11.92
C SER A 138 7.32 7.68 11.58
N ILE A 139 6.44 8.27 12.40
CA ILE A 139 5.95 9.65 12.22
C ILE A 139 7.11 10.65 12.29
N ASP A 140 7.92 10.56 13.32
CA ASP A 140 9.03 11.48 13.59
C ASP A 140 10.10 11.37 12.51
N THR A 141 10.46 10.15 12.10
CA THR A 141 11.46 9.89 11.08
C THR A 141 11.03 10.42 9.71
N ILE A 142 9.80 10.11 9.27
CA ILE A 142 9.28 10.61 7.98
C ILE A 142 9.21 12.14 8.01
N LYS A 143 8.70 12.72 9.09
CA LYS A 143 8.65 14.19 9.22
C LYS A 143 10.04 14.82 9.16
N LYS A 144 11.01 14.26 9.85
CA LYS A 144 12.39 14.76 9.90
C LYS A 144 13.06 14.74 8.52
N HIS A 145 12.93 13.63 7.78
CA HIS A 145 13.70 13.41 6.56
C HIS A 145 12.99 13.88 5.27
N THR A 146 11.66 13.98 5.29
CA THR A 146 10.87 14.35 4.10
C THR A 146 10.09 15.65 4.25
N GLY A 147 9.92 16.14 5.47
CA GLY A 147 9.03 17.26 5.79
C GLY A 147 7.54 16.91 5.71
N GLN A 148 7.17 15.69 5.30
CA GLN A 148 5.79 15.28 5.12
C GLN A 148 5.15 14.83 6.45
N LYS A 149 3.83 14.94 6.53
CA LYS A 149 3.03 14.27 7.54
C LYS A 149 2.87 12.81 7.13
N LEU A 150 2.91 11.89 8.10
CA LEU A 150 2.56 10.50 7.89
C LEU A 150 1.04 10.34 8.03
N ASP A 151 0.37 9.87 6.98
CA ASP A 151 -1.08 9.66 6.97
C ASP A 151 -1.48 8.19 6.79
N GLY A 152 -0.58 7.34 6.29
CA GLY A 152 -0.87 5.95 5.97
C GLY A 152 0.03 4.94 6.66
N TRP A 153 -0.48 3.72 6.78
CA TRP A 153 0.18 2.58 7.39
C TRP A 153 -0.01 1.31 6.58
N LEU A 154 1.06 0.54 6.45
CA LEU A 154 1.06 -0.87 6.08
C LEU A 154 1.98 -1.59 7.05
N SER A 155 1.47 -2.58 7.74
CA SER A 155 2.26 -3.30 8.74
C SER A 155 3.45 -4.04 8.11
N PRO A 156 4.65 -3.98 8.71
CA PRO A 156 5.86 -4.58 8.15
C PRO A 156 5.66 -6.09 7.94
N ALA A 157 6.00 -6.55 6.74
CA ALA A 157 5.79 -7.93 6.31
C ALA A 157 4.34 -8.43 6.54
N LEU A 158 3.35 -7.54 6.47
CA LEU A 158 1.92 -7.81 6.73
C LEU A 158 1.67 -8.46 8.09
N SER A 159 2.48 -8.10 9.09
CA SER A 159 2.36 -8.55 10.47
C SER A 159 1.67 -7.49 11.32
N TYR A 160 0.66 -7.87 12.08
CA TYR A 160 -0.09 -6.94 12.94
C TYR A 160 -0.60 -7.67 14.19
N THR A 161 -0.99 -6.90 15.20
CA THR A 161 -1.73 -7.38 16.39
C THR A 161 -3.21 -7.00 16.26
N ASP A 162 -4.02 -7.44 17.19
CA ASP A 162 -5.43 -7.04 17.29
C ASP A 162 -5.62 -5.56 17.66
N GLN A 163 -4.54 -4.88 18.09
CA GLN A 163 -4.54 -3.46 18.46
C GLN A 163 -4.00 -2.53 17.37
N THR A 164 -3.31 -3.05 16.36
CA THR A 164 -2.62 -2.22 15.35
C THR A 164 -3.51 -1.14 14.74
N LEU A 165 -4.73 -1.49 14.29
CA LEU A 165 -5.65 -0.53 13.67
C LEU A 165 -6.07 0.59 14.64
N ASN A 166 -6.31 0.23 15.91
CA ASN A 166 -6.68 1.18 16.95
C ASN A 166 -5.51 2.15 17.24
N LEU A 167 -4.29 1.64 17.33
CA LEU A 167 -3.09 2.42 17.62
C LEU A 167 -2.70 3.35 16.45
N VAL A 168 -2.89 2.90 15.22
CA VAL A 168 -2.71 3.71 14.01
C VAL A 168 -3.69 4.88 14.00
N ALA A 169 -4.98 4.65 14.32
CA ALA A 169 -5.96 5.70 14.43
C ALA A 169 -5.71 6.64 15.63
N GLU A 170 -5.30 6.09 16.79
CA GLU A 170 -4.91 6.87 17.97
C GLU A 170 -3.78 7.85 17.67
N ALA A 171 -2.82 7.44 16.84
CA ALA A 171 -1.70 8.27 16.40
C ALA A 171 -2.08 9.34 15.35
N GLY A 172 -3.33 9.37 14.88
CA GLY A 172 -3.86 10.36 13.95
C GLY A 172 -3.53 10.09 12.47
N LEU A 173 -3.19 8.84 12.13
CA LEU A 173 -3.13 8.40 10.75
C LEU A 173 -4.55 8.23 10.19
N THR A 174 -4.69 8.36 8.89
CA THR A 174 -6.00 8.45 8.22
C THR A 174 -6.35 7.24 7.39
N TYR A 175 -5.36 6.42 6.98
CA TYR A 175 -5.63 5.20 6.22
C TYR A 175 -4.66 4.05 6.53
N VAL A 176 -5.14 2.84 6.28
CA VAL A 176 -4.37 1.59 6.37
C VAL A 176 -4.50 0.78 5.09
N CYS A 177 -3.45 0.04 4.76
CA CYS A 177 -3.39 -0.86 3.61
C CYS A 177 -3.37 -2.36 4.02
N ASP A 178 -3.64 -2.67 5.28
CA ASP A 178 -3.55 -4.03 5.84
C ASP A 178 -4.80 -4.90 5.57
N LEU A 179 -5.88 -4.29 5.04
CA LEU A 179 -7.14 -4.99 4.79
C LEU A 179 -7.35 -5.13 3.27
N PHE A 180 -7.30 -6.36 2.77
CA PHE A 180 -7.32 -6.66 1.33
C PHE A 180 -8.70 -7.13 0.88
N HIS A 181 -9.76 -6.40 1.25
CA HIS A 181 -11.12 -6.90 1.19
C HIS A 181 -12.03 -6.19 0.18
N ASP A 182 -11.54 -5.15 -0.50
CA ASP A 182 -12.38 -4.33 -1.36
C ASP A 182 -11.63 -3.63 -2.50
N ASP A 183 -12.39 -3.23 -3.52
CA ASP A 183 -11.93 -2.37 -4.62
C ASP A 183 -12.35 -0.88 -4.42
N GLN A 184 -12.99 -0.57 -3.31
CA GLN A 184 -13.35 0.78 -2.87
C GLN A 184 -12.82 1.04 -1.46
N PRO A 185 -12.47 2.30 -1.10
CA PRO A 185 -12.17 2.63 0.28
C PRO A 185 -13.37 2.38 1.18
N GLY A 186 -13.11 2.03 2.42
CA GLY A 186 -14.17 1.78 3.39
C GLY A 186 -13.79 2.21 4.80
N PRO A 187 -14.81 2.50 5.68
CA PRO A 187 -14.56 2.81 7.07
C PRO A 187 -13.99 1.62 7.84
N VAL A 188 -12.99 1.88 8.67
CA VAL A 188 -12.47 0.92 9.66
C VAL A 188 -13.04 1.27 11.02
N LYS A 189 -13.51 0.27 11.75
CA LYS A 189 -14.00 0.42 13.12
C LYS A 189 -12.86 0.67 14.08
N VAL A 190 -12.76 1.89 14.55
CA VAL A 190 -11.76 2.31 15.55
C VAL A 190 -12.45 3.08 16.69
N PRO A 191 -11.91 3.01 17.92
CA PRO A 191 -12.53 3.71 19.06
C PRO A 191 -12.40 5.22 19.00
N HIS A 192 -11.43 5.74 18.24
CA HIS A 192 -11.14 7.17 18.13
C HIS A 192 -10.80 7.55 16.69
N GLY A 193 -11.28 8.73 16.26
CA GLY A 193 -10.97 9.26 14.94
C GLY A 193 -11.71 8.55 13.80
N ARG A 194 -11.18 8.70 12.59
CA ARG A 194 -11.65 8.05 11.37
C ARG A 194 -10.46 7.39 10.69
N LEU A 195 -10.60 6.15 10.30
CA LEU A 195 -9.57 5.38 9.62
C LEU A 195 -10.18 4.75 8.37
N VAL A 196 -9.49 4.87 7.25
CA VAL A 196 -9.92 4.35 5.95
C VAL A 196 -9.14 3.06 5.65
N SER A 197 -9.86 1.98 5.35
CA SER A 197 -9.28 0.84 4.64
C SER A 197 -9.06 1.23 3.18
N MET A 198 -7.80 1.31 2.77
CA MET A 198 -7.42 1.68 1.41
C MET A 198 -7.23 0.42 0.57
N PRO A 199 -7.83 0.32 -0.63
CA PRO A 199 -7.56 -0.78 -1.53
C PRO A 199 -6.08 -0.88 -1.89
N TYR A 200 -5.44 -1.91 -1.38
CA TYR A 200 -4.08 -2.35 -1.68
C TYR A 200 -4.17 -3.80 -2.14
N SER A 201 -3.76 -4.09 -3.37
CA SER A 201 -4.03 -5.39 -3.97
C SER A 201 -2.92 -6.41 -3.69
N LEU A 202 -3.26 -7.54 -3.11
CA LEU A 202 -2.35 -8.70 -3.08
C LEU A 202 -2.21 -9.35 -4.46
N GLU A 203 -3.28 -9.38 -5.26
CA GLU A 203 -3.27 -9.99 -6.59
C GLU A 203 -2.35 -9.24 -7.57
N MET A 204 -2.31 -7.91 -7.48
CA MET A 204 -1.43 -7.08 -8.31
C MET A 204 -0.06 -6.85 -7.67
N ASN A 205 0.20 -7.39 -6.49
CA ASN A 205 1.50 -7.30 -5.81
C ASN A 205 2.55 -8.15 -6.54
N ASP A 206 3.62 -7.53 -6.99
CA ASP A 206 4.67 -8.20 -7.76
C ASP A 206 5.41 -9.28 -6.95
N ALA A 207 5.48 -9.16 -5.61
CA ALA A 207 6.05 -10.20 -4.77
C ALA A 207 5.20 -11.46 -4.78
N ILE A 208 3.89 -11.32 -4.72
CA ILE A 208 2.97 -12.45 -4.84
C ILE A 208 3.01 -13.01 -6.26
N ALA A 209 2.92 -12.15 -7.28
CA ALA A 209 2.92 -12.58 -8.67
C ALA A 209 4.20 -13.34 -9.04
N PHE A 210 5.38 -12.78 -8.74
CA PHE A 210 6.64 -13.36 -9.21
C PHE A 210 7.25 -14.41 -8.26
N SER A 211 7.07 -14.26 -6.94
CA SER A 211 7.77 -15.12 -5.98
C SER A 211 6.88 -16.24 -5.41
N VAL A 212 5.56 -16.08 -5.46
CA VAL A 212 4.62 -17.09 -4.98
C VAL A 212 3.95 -17.79 -6.16
N ASN A 213 3.35 -17.03 -7.09
CA ASN A 213 2.57 -17.56 -8.20
C ASN A 213 3.39 -17.81 -9.47
N TRP A 214 4.68 -17.50 -9.49
CA TRP A 214 5.61 -17.72 -10.61
C TRP A 214 5.11 -17.17 -11.96
N VAL A 215 4.43 -16.02 -11.91
CA VAL A 215 3.88 -15.34 -13.08
C VAL A 215 5.01 -14.80 -13.94
N THR A 216 4.92 -14.99 -15.27
CA THR A 216 5.90 -14.40 -16.18
C THR A 216 5.68 -12.88 -16.32
N PRO A 217 6.69 -12.09 -16.68
CA PRO A 217 6.55 -10.64 -16.83
C PRO A 217 5.45 -10.23 -17.81
N HIS A 218 5.36 -10.88 -18.97
CA HIS A 218 4.30 -10.63 -19.94
C HIS A 218 2.92 -10.90 -19.34
N ARG A 219 2.75 -12.04 -18.67
CA ARG A 219 1.47 -12.38 -18.01
C ARG A 219 1.11 -11.39 -16.92
N TYR A 220 2.10 -10.89 -16.15
CA TYR A 220 1.86 -9.86 -15.15
C TYR A 220 1.35 -8.55 -15.76
N GLY A 221 1.97 -8.10 -16.86
CA GLY A 221 1.46 -6.93 -17.59
C GLY A 221 0.02 -7.10 -18.10
N GLU A 222 -0.32 -8.30 -18.60
CA GLU A 222 -1.68 -8.62 -19.02
C GLU A 222 -2.68 -8.69 -17.84
N MET A 223 -2.25 -9.18 -16.68
CA MET A 223 -3.08 -9.17 -15.46
C MET A 223 -3.42 -7.74 -15.05
N ILE A 224 -2.42 -6.84 -15.04
CA ILE A 224 -2.62 -5.42 -14.72
C ILE A 224 -3.65 -4.79 -15.66
N LYS A 225 -3.51 -4.97 -16.98
CA LYS A 225 -4.43 -4.40 -17.96
C LYS A 225 -5.86 -4.92 -17.79
N ARG A 226 -6.04 -6.22 -17.57
CA ARG A 226 -7.36 -6.82 -17.36
C ARG A 226 -8.03 -6.39 -16.05
N GLN A 227 -7.25 -6.24 -14.99
CA GLN A 227 -7.74 -5.68 -13.73
C GLN A 227 -8.21 -4.24 -13.95
N PHE A 228 -7.40 -3.45 -14.64
CA PHE A 228 -7.74 -2.09 -15.00
C PHE A 228 -9.04 -2.03 -15.81
N ASP A 229 -9.17 -2.78 -16.91
CA ASP A 229 -10.34 -2.77 -17.78
C ASP A 229 -11.63 -3.04 -17.00
N ARG A 230 -11.58 -4.00 -16.08
CA ARG A 230 -12.74 -4.35 -15.26
C ARG A 230 -13.13 -3.24 -14.30
N LEU A 231 -12.17 -2.75 -13.50
CA LEU A 231 -12.41 -1.69 -12.52
C LEU A 231 -12.80 -0.37 -13.19
N TYR A 232 -12.21 -0.07 -14.34
CA TYR A 232 -12.54 1.12 -15.12
C TYR A 232 -14.00 1.09 -15.61
N ALA A 233 -14.46 -0.04 -16.12
CA ALA A 233 -15.84 -0.21 -16.54
C ALA A 233 -16.84 -0.12 -15.38
N GLU A 234 -16.54 -0.72 -14.23
CA GLU A 234 -17.36 -0.62 -13.02
C GLU A 234 -17.42 0.80 -12.46
N GLY A 235 -16.35 1.55 -12.63
CA GLY A 235 -16.24 2.94 -12.20
C GLY A 235 -17.25 3.92 -12.84
N GLU A 236 -17.92 3.54 -13.90
CA GLU A 236 -19.04 4.32 -14.48
C GLU A 236 -20.19 4.44 -13.47
N GLN A 237 -20.45 3.40 -12.72
CA GLN A 237 -21.54 3.38 -11.73
C GLN A 237 -21.08 3.98 -10.39
N SER A 238 -19.94 3.56 -9.91
CA SER A 238 -19.34 4.02 -8.63
C SER A 238 -17.83 3.93 -8.73
N GLY A 239 -17.13 5.02 -8.44
CA GLY A 239 -15.67 5.09 -8.56
C GLY A 239 -14.95 3.95 -7.85
N THR A 240 -14.03 3.32 -8.54
CA THR A 240 -13.17 2.23 -8.06
C THR A 240 -11.75 2.71 -7.79
N VAL A 241 -10.97 1.90 -7.10
CA VAL A 241 -9.55 2.14 -6.84
C VAL A 241 -8.73 0.97 -7.37
N MET A 242 -7.65 1.27 -8.08
CA MET A 242 -6.67 0.27 -8.48
C MET A 242 -5.29 0.61 -7.91
N CYS A 243 -4.70 -0.33 -7.18
CA CYS A 243 -3.33 -0.26 -6.67
C CYS A 243 -2.43 -1.26 -7.40
N ILE A 244 -1.20 -0.84 -7.70
CA ILE A 244 -0.13 -1.77 -8.10
C ILE A 244 0.98 -1.69 -7.05
N PRO A 245 1.04 -2.63 -6.10
CA PRO A 245 2.16 -2.74 -5.16
C PRO A 245 3.39 -3.33 -5.83
N LEU A 246 4.53 -2.67 -5.70
CA LEU A 246 5.77 -3.05 -6.37
C LEU A 246 6.94 -3.11 -5.40
N HIS A 247 7.85 -4.04 -5.65
CA HIS A 247 9.13 -4.13 -4.94
C HIS A 247 10.27 -3.84 -5.92
N PRO A 248 11.10 -2.81 -5.69
CA PRO A 248 12.17 -2.45 -6.62
C PRO A 248 13.12 -3.60 -6.98
N TYR A 249 13.39 -4.52 -6.05
CA TYR A 249 14.25 -5.69 -6.31
C TYR A 249 13.58 -6.74 -7.22
N LEU A 250 12.25 -6.69 -7.39
CA LEU A 250 11.48 -7.55 -8.27
C LEU A 250 11.17 -6.86 -9.59
N ILE A 251 10.31 -5.85 -9.57
CA ILE A 251 9.92 -5.18 -10.81
C ILE A 251 11.08 -4.50 -11.50
N GLY A 252 12.06 -3.98 -10.77
CA GLY A 252 13.25 -3.31 -11.31
C GLY A 252 14.26 -4.21 -12.01
N GLN A 253 13.99 -5.52 -12.13
CA GLN A 253 14.81 -6.42 -12.95
C GLN A 253 14.67 -6.08 -14.45
N PRO A 254 15.76 -6.01 -15.22
CA PRO A 254 15.72 -5.52 -16.60
C PRO A 254 14.68 -6.20 -17.49
N TYR A 255 14.54 -7.52 -17.38
CA TYR A 255 13.63 -8.31 -18.21
C TYR A 255 12.14 -8.14 -17.85
N ARG A 256 11.83 -7.50 -16.71
CA ARG A 256 10.46 -7.22 -16.25
C ARG A 256 9.97 -5.84 -16.64
N MET A 257 10.89 -4.89 -16.82
CA MET A 257 10.55 -3.48 -17.00
C MET A 257 9.60 -3.22 -18.17
N LYS A 258 9.86 -3.85 -19.33
CA LYS A 258 9.03 -3.62 -20.52
C LYS A 258 7.54 -3.90 -20.27
N ALA A 259 7.22 -5.00 -19.61
CA ALA A 259 5.82 -5.36 -19.32
C ALA A 259 5.15 -4.35 -18.35
N PHE A 260 5.90 -3.85 -17.39
CA PHE A 260 5.44 -2.80 -16.47
C PHE A 260 5.23 -1.47 -17.19
N GLU A 261 6.18 -1.02 -17.99
CA GLU A 261 6.08 0.21 -18.78
C GLU A 261 4.87 0.19 -19.74
N GLU A 262 4.67 -0.92 -20.43
CA GLU A 262 3.52 -1.11 -21.33
C GLU A 262 2.18 -1.09 -20.56
N ALA A 263 2.14 -1.65 -19.36
CA ALA A 263 0.95 -1.63 -18.53
C ALA A 263 0.65 -0.22 -17.98
N LEU A 264 1.67 0.52 -17.51
CA LEU A 264 1.51 1.91 -17.10
C LEU A 264 1.02 2.80 -18.26
N ALA A 265 1.67 2.70 -19.43
CA ALA A 265 1.29 3.47 -20.61
C ALA A 265 -0.14 3.16 -21.05
N TYR A 266 -0.57 1.89 -20.93
CA TYR A 266 -1.96 1.51 -21.21
C TYR A 266 -2.93 2.22 -20.27
N ILE A 267 -2.72 2.17 -18.96
CA ILE A 267 -3.59 2.79 -17.96
C ILE A 267 -3.65 4.32 -18.15
N THR A 268 -2.48 4.95 -18.26
CA THR A 268 -2.37 6.41 -18.36
C THR A 268 -2.80 6.97 -19.72
N GLY A 269 -2.99 6.12 -20.71
CA GLY A 269 -3.55 6.46 -22.00
C GLY A 269 -5.08 6.55 -22.02
N HIS A 270 -5.77 6.21 -20.93
CA HIS A 270 -7.22 6.30 -20.83
C HIS A 270 -7.66 7.61 -20.19
N ASP A 271 -8.74 8.19 -20.72
CA ASP A 271 -9.43 9.31 -20.09
C ASP A 271 -10.11 8.85 -18.78
N LYS A 272 -10.50 9.80 -17.92
CA LYS A 272 -11.22 9.52 -16.66
C LYS A 272 -10.48 8.60 -15.67
N VAL A 273 -9.16 8.56 -15.73
CA VAL A 273 -8.30 7.97 -14.71
C VAL A 273 -7.72 9.08 -13.87
N TRP A 274 -7.94 9.01 -12.56
CA TRP A 274 -7.31 9.91 -11.61
C TRP A 274 -5.99 9.31 -11.14
N LEU A 275 -4.87 9.84 -11.63
CA LEU A 275 -3.53 9.48 -11.17
C LEU A 275 -3.29 10.12 -9.80
N ALA A 276 -3.50 9.36 -8.75
CA ALA A 276 -3.50 9.85 -7.38
C ALA A 276 -2.42 9.18 -6.53
N THR A 277 -2.21 9.73 -5.34
CA THR A 277 -1.52 9.07 -4.24
C THR A 277 -2.54 8.45 -3.28
N GLY A 278 -2.09 7.50 -2.44
CA GLY A 278 -2.94 6.89 -1.43
C GLY A 278 -3.56 7.94 -0.49
N ARG A 279 -2.77 8.93 -0.08
CA ARG A 279 -3.25 10.06 0.75
C ARG A 279 -4.35 10.85 0.07
N GLU A 280 -4.21 11.17 -1.22
CA GLU A 280 -5.20 11.94 -1.96
C GLU A 280 -6.53 11.17 -2.05
N ILE A 281 -6.47 9.85 -2.30
CA ILE A 281 -7.66 9.00 -2.36
C ILE A 281 -8.33 8.90 -0.98
N ALA A 282 -7.54 8.62 0.07
CA ALA A 282 -8.05 8.53 1.43
C ALA A 282 -8.68 9.84 1.90
N GLN A 283 -8.03 10.98 1.62
CA GLN A 283 -8.54 12.29 1.99
C GLN A 283 -9.84 12.61 1.25
N HIS A 284 -9.92 12.32 -0.05
CA HIS A 284 -11.15 12.52 -0.82
C HIS A 284 -12.30 11.70 -0.23
N PHE A 285 -12.06 10.42 0.06
CA PHE A 285 -13.07 9.55 0.66
C PHE A 285 -13.53 10.06 2.04
N LEU A 286 -12.60 10.50 2.89
CA LEU A 286 -12.91 11.06 4.21
C LEU A 286 -13.81 12.32 4.12
N ASP A 287 -13.54 13.16 3.13
CA ASP A 287 -14.22 14.44 2.97
C ASP A 287 -15.62 14.30 2.34
N HIS A 288 -15.82 13.30 1.49
CA HIS A 288 -17.02 13.21 0.65
C HIS A 288 -17.90 11.98 0.91
N ASP A 289 -17.30 10.82 1.21
CA ASP A 289 -18.01 9.54 1.15
C ASP A 289 -18.08 8.80 2.51
N TYR A 290 -17.10 9.01 3.39
CA TYR A 290 -16.93 8.25 4.63
C TYR A 290 -18.21 8.17 5.47
N SER A 291 -18.86 9.32 5.74
CA SER A 291 -20.06 9.36 6.57
C SER A 291 -21.27 8.66 5.94
N ALA A 292 -21.37 8.70 4.61
CA ALA A 292 -22.44 8.00 3.89
C ALA A 292 -22.25 6.48 3.97
N PHE A 293 -21.01 6.01 3.86
CA PHE A 293 -20.67 4.59 4.03
C PHE A 293 -20.92 4.09 5.45
N GLU A 294 -20.56 4.87 6.48
CA GLU A 294 -20.90 4.52 7.89
C GLU A 294 -22.41 4.38 8.09
N GLN A 295 -23.20 5.33 7.59
CA GLN A 295 -24.66 5.28 7.72
C GLN A 295 -25.27 4.10 6.98
N ALA A 296 -24.81 3.80 5.77
CA ALA A 296 -25.29 2.64 5.01
C ALA A 296 -24.95 1.33 5.72
N SER A 297 -23.78 1.20 6.32
CA SER A 297 -23.36 0.02 7.08
C SER A 297 -24.24 -0.25 8.30
N VAL A 298 -24.62 0.81 9.03
CA VAL A 298 -25.52 0.69 10.17
C VAL A 298 -26.91 0.23 9.72
N ALA A 299 -27.43 0.81 8.64
CA ALA A 299 -28.75 0.46 8.10
C ALA A 299 -28.84 -1.02 7.67
N VAL A 300 -27.77 -1.59 7.11
CA VAL A 300 -27.70 -3.01 6.76
C VAL A 300 -27.57 -3.91 7.99
N GLY A 301 -26.85 -3.46 9.03
CA GLY A 301 -26.67 -4.19 10.29
C GLY A 301 -27.95 -4.33 11.11
N ASP A 302 -28.84 -3.36 11.00
CA ASP A 302 -30.14 -3.31 11.71
C ASP A 302 -31.28 -4.00 10.93
N ALA A 303 -31.03 -4.47 9.72
CA ALA A 303 -32.03 -5.22 8.94
C ALA A 303 -32.29 -6.60 9.57
N PRO A 304 -33.55 -7.02 9.76
CA PRO A 304 -33.95 -8.22 10.50
C PRO A 304 -33.48 -9.56 9.88
#